data_f879f1dc7a2f5ca2714b1bc407b88f1f
#
_entry.id   f879f1dc7a2f5ca2714b1bc407b88f1f
#
_cell.length_a   1.000
_cell.length_b   1.000
_cell.length_c   1.000
_cell.angle_alpha   90.00
_cell.angle_beta   90.00
_cell.angle_gamma   90.00
#
_symmetry.space_group_name_H-M   'P 1'
#
loop_
_entity.id
_entity.type
_entity.pdbx_description
1 polymer ?
#
loop_
_entity_poly.entity_id
_entity_poly.type
_entity_poly.pdbx_seq_one_letter_code
_entity_poly.pdbx_strand_id
1 'polypeptide(L)'
;MQYIKIKGLEKDISRLVFGTATPKLFAAVAPNATKQDEEAAFALLDTVFSAGINTFDCAAHYGEEIMGRWMEARNNRDQCVILTKGAHPNAWRDRVTDYDILSDANDSLKKLKTDKIDIYMLHRDSHKVPVGIIVEALNRLYKEGKIATFGGSNWTYQRIEEANEYATKHNLVPFTVSSPNFGLAEQVSDPWVADAKFSDPCVTISGPEKLADRKWYAETGITVFAYSSLARGFFSGAFSSEKPEEAYKIMDDAGIKGYYCPQNIERLRRCEILAREKGVKVAQVALAWIFSQDMSLCALSSPVTKEQIYDNIEAMELKLSFDEVKWLNLVD
;
A
#
# COMPACT_ATOMS: atom_id res chain seq x y z
N MET A 1 -8.55 14.48 -8.50
CA MET A 1 -8.01 13.75 -7.33
C MET A 1 -8.97 13.86 -6.16
N GLN A 2 -9.22 12.77 -5.45
CA GLN A 2 -10.01 12.75 -4.21
C GLN A 2 -9.09 12.63 -3.01
N TYR A 3 -9.46 13.28 -1.90
CA TYR A 3 -8.69 13.26 -0.65
C TYR A 3 -9.57 12.79 0.50
N ILE A 4 -8.95 12.19 1.52
CA ILE A 4 -9.62 11.79 2.77
C ILE A 4 -8.81 12.26 3.98
N LYS A 5 -9.49 12.31 5.13
CA LYS A 5 -8.88 12.61 6.42
C LYS A 5 -8.57 11.34 7.18
N ILE A 6 -7.42 11.31 7.82
CA ILE A 6 -7.03 10.23 8.75
C ILE A 6 -6.92 10.81 10.15
N LYS A 7 -7.43 10.07 11.13
CA LYS A 7 -7.29 10.46 12.55
C LYS A 7 -5.80 10.56 12.92
N GLY A 8 -5.42 11.70 13.49
CA GLY A 8 -4.04 11.98 13.90
C GLY A 8 -3.20 12.69 12.83
N LEU A 9 -3.72 12.91 11.61
CA LEU A 9 -3.08 13.73 10.59
C LEU A 9 -3.78 15.08 10.41
N GLU A 10 -2.98 16.14 10.29
CA GLU A 10 -3.47 17.48 9.94
C GLU A 10 -3.72 17.63 8.43
N LYS A 11 -2.92 16.93 7.63
CA LYS A 11 -2.99 16.96 6.16
C LYS A 11 -4.03 15.97 5.64
N ASP A 12 -4.79 16.39 4.64
CA ASP A 12 -5.62 15.47 3.86
C ASP A 12 -4.72 14.63 2.94
N ILE A 13 -5.03 13.34 2.80
CA ILE A 13 -4.26 12.39 1.98
C ILE A 13 -4.97 12.07 0.67
N SER A 14 -4.23 11.94 -0.41
CA SER A 14 -4.78 11.48 -1.69
C SER A 14 -5.24 10.01 -1.58
N ARG A 15 -6.44 9.70 -2.09
CA ARG A 15 -6.95 8.31 -2.10
C ARG A 15 -6.15 7.37 -3.01
N LEU A 16 -5.49 7.93 -4.02
CA LEU A 16 -4.45 7.22 -4.77
C LEU A 16 -3.11 7.55 -4.13
N VAL A 17 -2.39 6.51 -3.70
CA VAL A 17 -1.09 6.59 -3.03
C VAL A 17 -0.02 6.10 -3.99
N PHE A 18 1.06 6.86 -4.13
CA PHE A 18 2.17 6.47 -4.98
C PHE A 18 3.10 5.49 -4.25
N GLY A 19 3.14 4.24 -4.72
CA GLY A 19 4.10 3.24 -4.25
C GLY A 19 5.50 3.50 -4.83
N THR A 20 6.48 3.76 -3.97
CA THR A 20 7.83 4.15 -4.39
C THR A 20 8.73 2.98 -4.79
N ALA A 21 8.27 1.74 -4.64
CA ALA A 21 8.99 0.54 -5.10
C ALA A 21 8.92 0.40 -6.63
N THR A 22 9.58 1.30 -7.36
CA THR A 22 9.62 1.31 -8.84
C THR A 22 11.03 1.16 -9.38
N PRO A 23 11.22 0.59 -10.58
CA PRO A 23 12.55 0.46 -11.19
C PRO A 23 13.31 1.78 -11.29
N LYS A 24 12.63 2.90 -11.64
CA LYS A 24 13.27 4.22 -11.75
C LYS A 24 13.80 4.73 -10.40
N LEU A 25 13.03 4.54 -9.33
CA LEU A 25 13.44 4.99 -8.00
C LEU A 25 14.55 4.10 -7.43
N PHE A 26 14.50 2.80 -7.69
CA PHE A 26 15.59 1.89 -7.33
C PHE A 26 16.89 2.21 -8.08
N ALA A 27 16.82 2.51 -9.38
CA ALA A 27 18.01 2.89 -10.17
C ALA A 27 18.71 4.13 -9.59
N ALA A 28 17.95 5.11 -9.12
CA ALA A 28 18.47 6.37 -8.58
C ALA A 28 19.22 6.25 -7.23
N VAL A 29 19.09 5.13 -6.53
CA VAL A 29 19.77 4.85 -5.26
C VAL A 29 20.70 3.62 -5.34
N ALA A 30 20.85 3.05 -6.53
CA ALA A 30 21.76 1.92 -6.74
C ALA A 30 23.23 2.36 -6.52
N PRO A 31 24.13 1.44 -6.13
CA PRO A 31 25.56 1.79 -5.92
C PRO A 31 26.24 2.41 -7.14
N ASN A 32 25.75 2.14 -8.34
CA ASN A 32 26.22 2.68 -9.62
C ASN A 32 25.27 3.73 -10.22
N ALA A 33 24.38 4.32 -9.41
CA ALA A 33 23.44 5.34 -9.85
C ALA A 33 24.17 6.55 -10.46
N THR A 34 23.65 7.02 -11.57
CA THR A 34 24.12 8.22 -12.25
C THR A 34 23.25 9.43 -11.91
N LYS A 35 23.75 10.62 -12.22
CA LYS A 35 22.94 11.85 -12.11
C LYS A 35 21.68 11.77 -12.98
N GLN A 36 21.75 11.11 -14.13
CA GLN A 36 20.61 10.94 -15.03
C GLN A 36 19.53 10.03 -14.41
N ASP A 37 19.91 9.00 -13.64
CA ASP A 37 18.96 8.15 -12.92
C ASP A 37 18.23 8.95 -11.84
N GLU A 38 18.93 9.81 -11.11
CA GLU A 38 18.31 10.69 -10.12
C GLU A 38 17.37 11.72 -10.77
N GLU A 39 17.79 12.34 -11.87
CA GLU A 39 16.94 13.27 -12.63
C GLU A 39 15.67 12.58 -13.18
N ALA A 40 15.79 11.34 -13.66
CA ALA A 40 14.65 10.55 -14.12
C ALA A 40 13.68 10.17 -12.99
N ALA A 41 14.21 9.86 -11.81
CA ALA A 41 13.41 9.61 -10.61
C ALA A 41 12.68 10.89 -10.15
N PHE A 42 13.39 12.02 -10.10
CA PHE A 42 12.79 13.31 -9.73
C PHE A 42 11.71 13.75 -10.71
N ALA A 43 11.93 13.58 -12.01
CA ALA A 43 10.92 13.89 -13.02
C ALA A 43 9.63 13.05 -12.86
N LEU A 44 9.75 11.78 -12.47
CA LEU A 44 8.60 10.95 -12.14
C LEU A 44 7.87 11.47 -10.91
N LEU A 45 8.60 11.75 -9.81
CA LEU A 45 8.03 12.27 -8.56
C LEU A 45 7.37 13.64 -8.77
N ASP A 46 7.99 14.54 -9.56
CA ASP A 46 7.42 15.83 -9.94
C ASP A 46 6.10 15.64 -10.71
N THR A 47 6.04 14.67 -11.63
CA THR A 47 4.84 14.36 -12.39
C THR A 47 3.71 13.83 -11.50
N VAL A 48 4.04 12.90 -10.59
CA VAL A 48 3.11 12.34 -9.59
C VAL A 48 2.54 13.44 -8.71
N PHE A 49 3.42 14.26 -8.14
CA PHE A 49 3.02 15.34 -7.24
C PHE A 49 2.18 16.42 -7.95
N SER A 50 2.60 16.84 -9.17
CA SER A 50 1.86 17.82 -9.98
C SER A 50 0.48 17.33 -10.41
N ALA A 51 0.26 16.01 -10.48
CA ALA A 51 -1.04 15.40 -10.75
C ALA A 51 -1.97 15.40 -9.51
N GLY A 52 -1.50 15.88 -8.36
CA GLY A 52 -2.25 15.99 -7.11
C GLY A 52 -2.12 14.78 -6.17
N ILE A 53 -1.23 13.84 -6.46
CA ILE A 53 -0.90 12.75 -5.52
C ILE A 53 0.09 13.31 -4.50
N ASN A 54 -0.35 13.49 -3.25
CA ASN A 54 0.48 14.02 -2.18
C ASN A 54 0.98 12.94 -1.20
N THR A 55 0.52 11.69 -1.34
CA THR A 55 0.81 10.61 -0.41
C THR A 55 1.71 9.56 -1.08
N PHE A 56 2.85 9.28 -0.43
CA PHE A 56 3.91 8.42 -0.95
C PHE A 56 4.14 7.26 0.03
N ASP A 57 4.10 6.04 -0.51
CA ASP A 57 4.33 4.80 0.24
C ASP A 57 5.77 4.34 0.09
N CYS A 58 6.50 4.36 1.20
CA CYS A 58 7.90 3.93 1.34
C CYS A 58 8.02 2.75 2.33
N ALA A 59 9.21 2.24 2.46
CA ALA A 59 9.62 1.37 3.56
C ALA A 59 11.14 1.47 3.79
N ALA A 60 11.62 0.96 4.91
CA ALA A 60 13.03 1.00 5.30
C ALA A 60 14.01 0.50 4.22
N HIS A 61 13.53 -0.33 3.28
CA HIS A 61 14.31 -0.92 2.19
C HIS A 61 13.93 -0.43 0.78
N TYR A 62 12.98 0.51 0.65
CA TYR A 62 12.66 1.16 -0.63
C TYR A 62 12.09 2.57 -0.43
N GLY A 63 12.42 3.46 -1.35
CA GLY A 63 11.83 4.78 -1.52
C GLY A 63 12.34 5.87 -0.58
N GLU A 64 12.74 5.57 0.67
CA GLU A 64 13.07 6.60 1.68
C GLU A 64 14.18 7.55 1.25
N GLU A 65 15.28 7.03 0.72
CA GLU A 65 16.45 7.85 0.38
C GLU A 65 16.16 8.80 -0.78
N ILE A 66 15.55 8.29 -1.86
CA ILE A 66 15.23 9.13 -3.03
C ILE A 66 14.15 10.14 -2.71
N MET A 67 13.17 9.78 -1.87
CA MET A 67 12.14 10.70 -1.39
C MET A 67 12.75 11.82 -0.54
N GLY A 68 13.67 11.49 0.38
CA GLY A 68 14.39 12.48 1.18
C GLY A 68 15.16 13.47 0.32
N ARG A 69 15.91 12.99 -0.68
CA ARG A 69 16.64 13.83 -1.63
C ARG A 69 15.69 14.71 -2.46
N TRP A 70 14.61 14.15 -2.97
CA TRP A 70 13.62 14.88 -3.78
C TRP A 70 12.90 15.95 -2.98
N MET A 71 12.43 15.64 -1.78
CA MET A 71 11.73 16.61 -0.92
C MET A 71 12.64 17.77 -0.52
N GLU A 72 13.92 17.49 -0.21
CA GLU A 72 14.92 18.51 0.05
C GLU A 72 15.16 19.40 -1.19
N ALA A 73 15.35 18.80 -2.37
CA ALA A 73 15.61 19.53 -3.61
C ALA A 73 14.40 20.37 -4.07
N ARG A 74 13.17 19.99 -3.72
CA ARG A 74 11.94 20.71 -4.08
C ARG A 74 11.39 21.57 -2.95
N ASN A 75 11.94 21.48 -1.75
CA ASN A 75 11.47 22.17 -0.54
C ASN A 75 9.95 22.00 -0.35
N ASN A 76 9.46 20.75 -0.52
CA ASN A 76 8.03 20.43 -0.51
C ASN A 76 7.60 19.41 0.56
N ARG A 77 8.46 19.14 1.56
CA ARG A 77 8.16 18.17 2.63
C ARG A 77 6.81 18.42 3.29
N ASP A 78 6.47 19.67 3.55
CA ASP A 78 5.23 20.04 4.25
C ASP A 78 3.98 19.78 3.40
N GLN A 79 4.13 19.68 2.09
CA GLN A 79 3.05 19.38 1.16
C GLN A 79 2.88 17.87 0.91
N CYS A 80 3.87 17.06 1.29
CA CYS A 80 3.87 15.61 1.14
C CYS A 80 3.36 14.93 2.39
N VAL A 81 2.67 13.81 2.21
CA VAL A 81 2.36 12.83 3.26
C VAL A 81 3.22 11.59 3.02
N ILE A 82 4.09 11.31 3.97
CA ILE A 82 4.99 10.16 3.90
C ILE A 82 4.47 9.04 4.78
N LEU A 83 4.13 7.92 4.14
CA LEU A 83 3.93 6.64 4.78
C LEU A 83 5.21 5.84 4.62
N THR A 84 5.80 5.40 5.72
CA THR A 84 6.92 4.45 5.66
C THR A 84 6.79 3.34 6.68
N LYS A 85 7.60 2.30 6.54
CA LYS A 85 7.45 1.05 7.30
C LYS A 85 8.81 0.55 7.80
N GLY A 86 8.87 0.24 9.10
CA GLY A 86 9.95 -0.52 9.73
C GLY A 86 9.52 -1.93 10.11
N ALA A 87 10.27 -2.57 10.97
CA ALA A 87 9.99 -3.91 11.51
C ALA A 87 9.86 -5.01 10.44
N HIS A 88 10.59 -4.89 9.31
CA HIS A 88 10.71 -5.97 8.34
C HIS A 88 11.71 -7.03 8.88
N PRO A 89 11.37 -8.34 8.87
CA PRO A 89 12.29 -9.37 9.31
C PRO A 89 13.58 -9.36 8.49
N ASN A 90 14.65 -9.80 9.11
CA ASN A 90 15.90 -10.05 8.40
C ASN A 90 16.13 -11.56 8.21
N ALA A 91 17.29 -11.95 7.68
CA ALA A 91 17.63 -13.36 7.41
C ALA A 91 17.71 -14.24 8.67
N TRP A 92 17.67 -13.68 9.88
CA TRP A 92 17.92 -14.37 11.13
C TRP A 92 16.77 -14.32 12.15
N ARG A 93 15.95 -13.24 12.13
CA ARG A 93 14.87 -13.05 13.11
C ARG A 93 13.80 -12.08 12.64
N ASP A 94 12.67 -12.10 13.33
CA ASP A 94 11.72 -11.00 13.33
C ASP A 94 12.36 -9.71 13.91
N ARG A 95 11.73 -8.56 13.65
CA ARG A 95 12.24 -7.24 14.05
C ARG A 95 11.12 -6.36 14.62
N VAL A 96 10.30 -6.95 15.48
CA VAL A 96 9.15 -6.25 16.12
C VAL A 96 9.38 -6.00 17.60
N THR A 97 10.65 -6.01 18.08
CA THR A 97 10.97 -5.58 19.44
C THR A 97 10.90 -4.06 19.55
N ASP A 98 10.79 -3.53 20.77
CA ASP A 98 10.85 -2.09 21.03
C ASP A 98 12.12 -1.44 20.43
N TYR A 99 13.27 -2.07 20.64
CA TYR A 99 14.54 -1.61 20.06
C TYR A 99 14.48 -1.52 18.52
N ASP A 100 13.99 -2.57 17.86
CA ASP A 100 13.90 -2.60 16.39
C ASP A 100 12.98 -1.51 15.86
N ILE A 101 11.79 -1.35 16.45
CA ILE A 101 10.79 -0.35 16.07
C ILE A 101 11.38 1.07 16.18
N LEU A 102 12.04 1.37 17.31
CA LEU A 102 12.64 2.68 17.55
C LEU A 102 13.84 2.93 16.64
N SER A 103 14.70 1.91 16.43
CA SER A 103 15.86 2.02 15.55
C SER A 103 15.45 2.26 14.09
N ASP A 104 14.53 1.43 13.57
CA ASP A 104 14.07 1.53 12.19
C ASP A 104 13.41 2.89 11.91
N ALA A 105 12.59 3.40 12.85
CA ALA A 105 11.98 4.73 12.71
C ALA A 105 13.03 5.86 12.66
N ASN A 106 14.04 5.80 13.52
CA ASN A 106 15.11 6.80 13.51
C ASN A 106 15.98 6.74 12.25
N ASP A 107 16.20 5.54 11.69
CA ASP A 107 16.93 5.38 10.43
C ASP A 107 16.08 5.88 9.25
N SER A 108 14.76 5.63 9.26
CA SER A 108 13.83 6.18 8.28
C SER A 108 13.82 7.71 8.28
N LEU A 109 13.77 8.35 9.45
CA LEU A 109 13.85 9.82 9.59
C LEU A 109 15.12 10.40 8.94
N LYS A 110 16.27 9.75 9.15
CA LYS A 110 17.55 10.17 8.54
C LYS A 110 17.51 10.06 7.02
N LYS A 111 17.08 8.92 6.47
CA LYS A 111 16.98 8.69 5.02
C LYS A 111 15.99 9.66 4.36
N LEU A 112 14.85 9.90 5.01
CA LEU A 112 13.82 10.82 4.55
C LEU A 112 14.20 12.29 4.75
N LYS A 113 15.29 12.59 5.46
CA LYS A 113 15.75 13.95 5.78
C LYS A 113 14.66 14.82 6.41
N THR A 114 13.95 14.26 7.39
CA THR A 114 12.81 14.90 8.08
C THR A 114 12.81 14.56 9.56
N ASP A 115 12.23 15.43 10.36
CA ASP A 115 12.08 15.22 11.81
C ASP A 115 10.80 14.43 12.16
N LYS A 116 9.86 14.32 11.21
CA LYS A 116 8.56 13.70 11.44
C LYS A 116 8.10 12.86 10.23
N ILE A 117 7.66 11.65 10.50
CA ILE A 117 6.96 10.78 9.55
C ILE A 117 5.45 10.98 9.76
N ASP A 118 4.69 11.16 8.67
CA ASP A 118 3.24 11.35 8.77
C ASP A 118 2.54 10.05 9.18
N ILE A 119 2.86 8.93 8.53
CA ILE A 119 2.28 7.61 8.82
C ILE A 119 3.41 6.59 8.96
N TYR A 120 3.55 5.98 10.14
CA TYR A 120 4.52 4.92 10.37
C TYR A 120 3.82 3.58 10.57
N MET A 121 4.19 2.56 9.81
CA MET A 121 3.61 1.23 9.96
C MET A 121 4.68 0.20 10.31
N LEU A 122 4.27 -0.86 11.00
CA LEU A 122 5.08 -2.07 11.08
C LEU A 122 4.85 -2.90 9.83
N HIS A 123 5.93 -3.26 9.11
CA HIS A 123 5.84 -3.94 7.81
C HIS A 123 5.36 -5.39 7.93
N ARG A 124 5.63 -6.01 9.09
CA ARG A 124 5.22 -7.35 9.47
C ARG A 124 4.84 -7.39 10.94
N ASP A 125 4.13 -8.45 11.32
CA ASP A 125 3.86 -8.79 12.71
C ASP A 125 4.65 -10.03 13.14
N SER A 126 4.67 -10.29 14.42
CA SER A 126 5.09 -11.53 15.02
C SER A 126 4.26 -11.77 16.29
N HIS A 127 3.36 -12.74 16.25
CA HIS A 127 2.56 -13.14 17.41
C HIS A 127 3.39 -13.66 18.59
N LYS A 128 4.69 -13.88 18.41
CA LYS A 128 5.64 -14.21 19.50
C LYS A 128 5.89 -13.01 20.41
N VAL A 129 5.63 -11.78 19.93
CA VAL A 129 5.83 -10.56 20.70
C VAL A 129 4.48 -10.05 21.22
N PRO A 130 4.32 -9.84 22.53
CA PRO A 130 3.11 -9.25 23.09
C PRO A 130 2.81 -7.87 22.47
N VAL A 131 1.55 -7.60 22.13
CA VAL A 131 1.16 -6.31 21.51
C VAL A 131 1.51 -5.10 22.36
N GLY A 132 1.52 -5.24 23.70
CA GLY A 132 1.86 -4.15 24.61
C GLY A 132 3.24 -3.58 24.33
N ILE A 133 4.25 -4.41 24.09
CA ILE A 133 5.61 -3.97 23.76
C ILE A 133 5.59 -3.10 22.47
N ILE A 134 4.86 -3.55 21.47
CA ILE A 134 4.74 -2.89 20.16
C ILE A 134 4.00 -1.55 20.30
N VAL A 135 2.84 -1.56 20.97
CA VAL A 135 2.01 -0.37 21.18
C VAL A 135 2.75 0.69 21.99
N GLU A 136 3.48 0.31 23.03
CA GLU A 136 4.27 1.21 23.85
C GLU A 136 5.44 1.84 23.07
N ALA A 137 6.15 1.05 22.26
CA ALA A 137 7.23 1.57 21.40
C ALA A 137 6.72 2.61 20.38
N LEU A 138 5.59 2.33 19.71
CA LEU A 138 4.96 3.27 18.77
C LEU A 138 4.46 4.52 19.48
N ASN A 139 3.86 4.38 20.67
CA ASN A 139 3.44 5.51 21.48
C ASN A 139 4.61 6.36 21.98
N ARG A 140 5.78 5.77 22.21
CA ARG A 140 6.99 6.52 22.51
C ARG A 140 7.40 7.39 21.33
N LEU A 141 7.46 6.85 20.09
CA LEU A 141 7.74 7.64 18.90
C LEU A 141 6.72 8.76 18.67
N TYR A 142 5.44 8.48 18.92
CA TYR A 142 4.36 9.47 18.85
C TYR A 142 4.55 10.60 19.86
N LYS A 143 4.84 10.29 21.12
CA LYS A 143 5.10 11.27 22.18
C LYS A 143 6.34 12.11 21.93
N GLU A 144 7.37 11.53 21.29
CA GLU A 144 8.57 12.22 20.85
C GLU A 144 8.33 13.12 19.60
N GLY A 145 7.12 13.11 19.03
CA GLY A 145 6.75 13.87 17.82
C GLY A 145 7.35 13.34 16.51
N LYS A 146 7.97 12.18 16.55
CA LYS A 146 8.65 11.56 15.40
C LYS A 146 7.69 10.95 14.38
N ILE A 147 6.52 10.52 14.83
CA ILE A 147 5.45 9.99 13.97
C ILE A 147 4.12 10.68 14.31
N ALA A 148 3.26 10.92 13.31
CA ALA A 148 1.98 11.57 13.55
C ALA A 148 0.86 10.56 13.80
N THR A 149 0.87 9.45 13.08
CA THR A 149 -0.05 8.33 13.30
C THR A 149 0.63 7.02 12.89
N PHE A 150 0.05 5.89 13.28
CA PHE A 150 0.68 4.59 13.06
C PHE A 150 -0.31 3.45 12.95
N GLY A 151 0.18 2.30 12.44
CA GLY A 151 -0.57 1.07 12.29
C GLY A 151 0.29 -0.11 11.84
N GLY A 152 -0.34 -1.11 11.25
CA GLY A 152 0.33 -2.34 10.79
C GLY A 152 0.08 -2.65 9.33
N SER A 153 1.10 -3.11 8.63
CA SER A 153 0.98 -3.77 7.34
C SER A 153 1.07 -5.28 7.56
N ASN A 154 0.20 -6.04 6.89
CA ASN A 154 0.10 -7.48 7.09
C ASN A 154 -0.24 -7.91 8.53
N TRP A 155 -1.04 -7.11 9.20
CA TRP A 155 -1.65 -7.41 10.48
C TRP A 155 -3.08 -7.91 10.27
N THR A 156 -3.47 -8.98 10.95
CA THR A 156 -4.89 -9.40 10.96
C THR A 156 -5.72 -8.39 11.73
N TYR A 157 -7.00 -8.27 11.40
CA TYR A 157 -7.88 -7.34 12.13
C TYR A 157 -7.99 -7.70 13.61
N GLN A 158 -8.00 -8.99 13.97
CA GLN A 158 -8.00 -9.45 15.35
C GLN A 158 -6.77 -8.95 16.12
N ARG A 159 -5.61 -8.96 15.46
CA ARG A 159 -4.37 -8.49 16.06
C ARG A 159 -4.35 -6.97 16.24
N ILE A 160 -4.96 -6.23 15.30
CA ILE A 160 -5.15 -4.79 15.43
C ILE A 160 -6.13 -4.48 16.57
N GLU A 161 -7.19 -5.26 16.70
CA GLU A 161 -8.17 -5.14 17.78
C GLU A 161 -7.51 -5.36 19.14
N GLU A 162 -6.72 -6.44 19.31
CA GLU A 162 -5.94 -6.70 20.52
C GLU A 162 -5.00 -5.51 20.87
N ALA A 163 -4.31 -4.95 19.85
CA ALA A 163 -3.44 -3.79 20.05
C ALA A 163 -4.23 -2.54 20.48
N ASN A 164 -5.41 -2.32 19.92
CA ASN A 164 -6.26 -1.17 20.24
C ASN A 164 -6.96 -1.30 21.58
N GLU A 165 -7.33 -2.51 21.99
CA GLU A 165 -7.81 -2.80 23.34
C GLU A 165 -6.71 -2.52 24.39
N TYR A 166 -5.48 -3.00 24.12
CA TYR A 166 -4.34 -2.68 24.98
C TYR A 166 -4.11 -1.18 25.08
N ALA A 167 -4.09 -0.46 23.95
CA ALA A 167 -3.91 0.98 23.92
C ALA A 167 -4.99 1.71 24.75
N THR A 168 -6.25 1.33 24.59
CA THR A 168 -7.39 1.90 25.33
C THR A 168 -7.24 1.67 26.84
N LYS A 169 -6.91 0.46 27.26
CA LYS A 169 -6.72 0.09 28.66
C LYS A 169 -5.59 0.86 29.34
N HIS A 170 -4.57 1.24 28.59
CA HIS A 170 -3.38 1.94 29.09
C HIS A 170 -3.37 3.44 28.76
N ASN A 171 -4.48 4.03 28.26
CA ASN A 171 -4.59 5.44 27.85
C ASN A 171 -3.52 5.83 26.81
N LEU A 172 -3.26 4.96 25.85
CA LEU A 172 -2.33 5.12 24.74
C LEU A 172 -3.09 5.41 23.43
N VAL A 173 -2.39 5.95 22.46
CA VAL A 173 -2.92 6.15 21.10
C VAL A 173 -3.05 4.79 20.40
N PRO A 174 -4.21 4.47 19.82
CA PRO A 174 -4.43 3.22 19.11
C PRO A 174 -3.92 3.28 17.67
N PHE A 175 -3.89 2.14 16.99
CA PHE A 175 -3.71 2.05 15.54
C PHE A 175 -4.89 2.71 14.82
N THR A 176 -4.60 3.52 13.82
CA THR A 176 -5.61 4.25 13.02
C THR A 176 -5.60 3.86 11.55
N VAL A 177 -4.58 3.14 11.13
CA VAL A 177 -4.33 2.76 9.74
C VAL A 177 -3.89 1.30 9.65
N SER A 178 -4.16 0.68 8.51
CA SER A 178 -3.73 -0.69 8.21
C SER A 178 -3.37 -0.83 6.74
N SER A 179 -2.42 -1.70 6.40
CA SER A 179 -2.06 -1.96 5.00
C SER A 179 -2.03 -3.46 4.71
N PRO A 180 -3.20 -4.08 4.48
CA PRO A 180 -3.33 -5.43 3.95
C PRO A 180 -3.23 -5.44 2.42
N ASN A 181 -3.04 -6.62 1.85
CA ASN A 181 -3.34 -6.84 0.44
C ASN A 181 -4.84 -6.65 0.18
N PHE A 182 -5.17 -5.81 -0.80
CA PHE A 182 -6.55 -5.66 -1.24
C PHE A 182 -6.65 -5.18 -2.68
N GLY A 183 -7.52 -5.82 -3.45
CA GLY A 183 -7.84 -5.50 -4.84
C GLY A 183 -8.93 -6.41 -5.37
N LEU A 184 -9.30 -6.21 -6.62
CA LEU A 184 -10.30 -7.04 -7.30
C LEU A 184 -9.82 -8.49 -7.45
N ALA A 185 -8.51 -8.73 -7.69
CA ALA A 185 -7.96 -10.07 -7.71
C ALA A 185 -7.92 -10.66 -6.31
N GLU A 186 -8.29 -11.91 -6.21
CA GLU A 186 -8.05 -12.74 -5.04
C GLU A 186 -6.58 -13.15 -4.97
N GLN A 187 -5.92 -12.90 -3.83
CA GLN A 187 -4.58 -13.40 -3.59
C GLN A 187 -4.67 -14.88 -3.13
N VAL A 188 -4.35 -15.79 -4.04
CA VAL A 188 -4.52 -17.24 -3.82
C VAL A 188 -3.37 -17.90 -3.06
N SER A 189 -2.24 -17.23 -2.95
CA SER A 189 -1.13 -17.65 -2.09
C SER A 189 -0.31 -16.46 -1.62
N ASP A 190 0.41 -16.61 -0.51
CA ASP A 190 1.38 -15.60 -0.06
C ASP A 190 2.61 -15.67 -0.97
N PRO A 191 2.87 -14.63 -1.80
CA PRO A 191 4.05 -14.61 -2.67
C PRO A 191 5.36 -14.45 -1.88
N TRP A 192 5.28 -14.04 -0.61
CA TRP A 192 6.40 -13.75 0.26
C TRP A 192 6.60 -14.79 1.36
N VAL A 193 6.06 -16.00 1.17
CA VAL A 193 6.11 -17.08 2.17
C VAL A 193 7.53 -17.43 2.64
N ALA A 194 8.55 -17.18 1.80
CA ALA A 194 9.94 -17.38 2.19
C ALA A 194 10.38 -16.43 3.32
N ASP A 195 9.80 -15.23 3.38
CA ASP A 195 10.06 -14.23 4.42
C ASP A 195 9.33 -14.58 5.73
N ALA A 196 8.23 -15.35 5.62
CA ALA A 196 7.41 -15.77 6.76
C ALA A 196 8.12 -16.75 7.72
N LYS A 197 9.36 -17.14 7.46
CA LYS A 197 10.19 -17.87 8.41
C LYS A 197 10.36 -17.13 9.74
N PHE A 198 10.42 -15.80 9.69
CA PHE A 198 10.67 -14.92 10.83
C PHE A 198 9.59 -13.87 11.06
N SER A 199 8.45 -13.98 10.39
CA SER A 199 7.30 -13.11 10.59
C SER A 199 6.01 -13.87 10.33
N ASP A 200 4.89 -13.27 10.72
CA ASP A 200 3.59 -13.78 10.31
C ASP A 200 3.38 -13.60 8.79
N PRO A 201 2.53 -14.45 8.18
CA PRO A 201 2.25 -14.39 6.75
C PRO A 201 1.68 -13.04 6.31
N CYS A 202 1.74 -12.76 5.01
CA CYS A 202 1.02 -11.63 4.43
C CYS A 202 -0.49 -11.78 4.62
N VAL A 203 -1.13 -10.66 4.94
CA VAL A 203 -2.58 -10.59 5.14
C VAL A 203 -3.26 -10.04 3.90
N THR A 204 -4.21 -10.80 3.37
CA THR A 204 -5.12 -10.34 2.33
C THR A 204 -6.54 -10.20 2.88
N ILE A 205 -7.23 -9.16 2.43
CA ILE A 205 -8.68 -8.99 2.64
C ILE A 205 -9.46 -9.07 1.32
N SER A 206 -8.80 -9.52 0.23
CA SER A 206 -9.40 -9.81 -1.07
C SER A 206 -10.12 -11.16 -1.05
N GLY A 207 -11.06 -11.33 -1.98
CA GLY A 207 -11.78 -12.58 -2.15
C GLY A 207 -13.03 -12.72 -1.26
N PRO A 208 -13.92 -13.69 -1.59
CA PRO A 208 -15.20 -13.87 -0.91
C PRO A 208 -15.07 -14.31 0.55
N GLU A 209 -14.04 -15.08 0.88
CA GLU A 209 -13.79 -15.59 2.24
C GLU A 209 -13.44 -14.48 3.25
N LYS A 210 -13.15 -13.26 2.78
CA LYS A 210 -12.69 -12.12 3.58
C LYS A 210 -13.75 -11.05 3.83
N LEU A 211 -15.03 -11.42 3.74
CA LEU A 211 -16.14 -10.50 4.01
C LEU A 211 -16.14 -9.98 5.45
N ALA A 212 -15.84 -10.85 6.44
CA ALA A 212 -15.78 -10.46 7.84
C ALA A 212 -14.68 -9.42 8.11
N ASP A 213 -13.51 -9.60 7.50
CA ASP A 213 -12.39 -8.66 7.59
C ASP A 213 -12.81 -7.28 7.04
N ARG A 214 -13.39 -7.24 5.84
CA ARG A 214 -13.86 -5.98 5.21
C ARG A 214 -14.96 -5.29 6.01
N LYS A 215 -15.90 -6.06 6.56
CA LYS A 215 -16.95 -5.54 7.42
C LYS A 215 -16.38 -4.86 8.66
N TRP A 216 -15.40 -5.49 9.31
CA TRP A 216 -14.71 -4.92 10.46
C TRP A 216 -14.04 -3.58 10.13
N TYR A 217 -13.35 -3.48 8.97
CA TYR A 217 -12.76 -2.21 8.52
C TYR A 217 -13.81 -1.12 8.25
N ALA A 218 -14.95 -1.48 7.66
CA ALA A 218 -16.05 -0.55 7.43
C ALA A 218 -16.65 -0.02 8.75
N GLU A 219 -16.83 -0.89 9.74
CA GLU A 219 -17.42 -0.56 11.05
C GLU A 219 -16.47 0.24 11.94
N THR A 220 -15.17 -0.06 11.92
CA THR A 220 -14.17 0.63 12.77
C THR A 220 -13.68 1.94 12.19
N GLY A 221 -13.80 2.14 10.88
CA GLY A 221 -13.29 3.31 10.17
C GLY A 221 -11.75 3.41 10.13
N ILE A 222 -11.03 2.34 10.48
CA ILE A 222 -9.59 2.25 10.29
C ILE A 222 -9.28 2.37 8.80
N THR A 223 -8.42 3.33 8.43
CA THR A 223 -8.11 3.56 7.01
C THR A 223 -7.22 2.47 6.46
N VAL A 224 -7.67 1.86 5.36
CA VAL A 224 -6.94 0.80 4.64
C VAL A 224 -6.08 1.40 3.54
N PHE A 225 -4.80 1.09 3.56
CA PHE A 225 -3.84 1.33 2.48
C PHE A 225 -3.67 0.03 1.70
N ALA A 226 -4.49 -0.15 0.66
CA ALA A 226 -4.55 -1.36 -0.14
C ALA A 226 -3.29 -1.52 -1.00
N TYR A 227 -2.37 -2.44 -0.65
CA TYR A 227 -1.25 -2.72 -1.52
C TYR A 227 -1.60 -3.75 -2.60
N SER A 228 -0.83 -3.74 -3.70
CA SER A 228 -1.08 -4.55 -4.89
C SER A 228 -2.50 -4.36 -5.47
N SER A 229 -2.99 -3.14 -5.49
CA SER A 229 -4.32 -2.76 -5.97
C SER A 229 -4.64 -3.25 -7.40
N LEU A 230 -3.62 -3.33 -8.26
CA LEU A 230 -3.71 -3.89 -9.62
C LEU A 230 -3.10 -5.30 -9.71
N ALA A 231 -3.03 -6.02 -8.58
CA ALA A 231 -2.51 -7.38 -8.51
C ALA A 231 -1.15 -7.55 -9.19
N ARG A 232 -0.19 -6.66 -8.89
CA ARG A 232 1.17 -6.65 -9.45
C ARG A 232 1.21 -6.63 -10.98
N GLY A 233 0.26 -5.92 -11.60
CA GLY A 233 0.17 -5.79 -13.05
C GLY A 233 -0.83 -6.73 -13.72
N PHE A 234 -1.50 -7.62 -12.97
CA PHE A 234 -2.52 -8.52 -13.53
C PHE A 234 -3.65 -7.74 -14.24
N PHE A 235 -4.07 -6.61 -13.68
CA PHE A 235 -5.06 -5.70 -14.26
C PHE A 235 -4.44 -4.49 -14.98
N SER A 236 -3.16 -4.55 -15.38
CA SER A 236 -2.52 -3.44 -16.10
C SER A 236 -3.01 -3.25 -17.55
N GLY A 237 -3.65 -4.27 -18.13
CA GLY A 237 -4.00 -4.32 -19.55
C GLY A 237 -2.83 -4.72 -20.46
N ALA A 238 -1.70 -5.19 -19.90
CA ALA A 238 -0.53 -5.59 -20.66
C ALA A 238 -0.69 -6.99 -21.32
N PHE A 239 -1.61 -7.78 -20.83
CA PHE A 239 -2.04 -9.05 -21.45
C PHE A 239 -3.57 -9.17 -21.37
N SER A 240 -4.17 -10.12 -22.07
CA SER A 240 -5.61 -10.31 -22.10
C SER A 240 -6.05 -11.67 -21.56
N SER A 241 -7.34 -11.75 -21.18
CA SER A 241 -7.96 -12.99 -20.74
C SER A 241 -8.04 -14.07 -21.84
N GLU A 242 -7.93 -13.69 -23.12
CA GLU A 242 -7.90 -14.61 -24.25
C GLU A 242 -6.54 -15.31 -24.39
N LYS A 243 -5.46 -14.72 -23.86
CA LYS A 243 -4.09 -15.24 -23.87
C LYS A 243 -3.46 -15.12 -22.47
N PRO A 244 -4.03 -15.78 -21.47
CA PRO A 244 -3.60 -15.60 -20.09
C PRO A 244 -2.16 -16.06 -19.84
N GLU A 245 -1.62 -16.96 -20.67
CA GLU A 245 -0.24 -17.43 -20.59
C GLU A 245 0.80 -16.33 -20.86
N GLU A 246 0.42 -15.22 -21.51
CA GLU A 246 1.30 -14.06 -21.68
C GLU A 246 1.65 -13.39 -20.35
N ALA A 247 0.85 -13.60 -19.29
CA ALA A 247 1.15 -13.16 -17.95
C ALA A 247 2.54 -13.61 -17.47
N TYR A 248 2.97 -14.82 -17.82
CA TYR A 248 4.30 -15.36 -17.47
C TYR A 248 5.48 -14.59 -18.08
N LYS A 249 5.24 -13.78 -19.12
CA LYS A 249 6.26 -12.92 -19.75
C LYS A 249 6.29 -11.51 -19.17
N ILE A 250 5.20 -11.10 -18.51
CA ILE A 250 4.94 -9.71 -18.12
C ILE A 250 5.04 -9.53 -16.63
N MET A 251 4.49 -10.47 -15.85
CA MET A 251 4.46 -10.41 -14.41
C MET A 251 5.71 -11.05 -13.79
N ASP A 252 6.08 -10.57 -12.62
CA ASP A 252 7.11 -11.22 -11.82
C ASP A 252 6.58 -12.51 -11.15
N ASP A 253 7.49 -13.32 -10.60
CA ASP A 253 7.15 -14.59 -9.96
C ASP A 253 6.16 -14.42 -8.81
N ALA A 254 6.27 -13.32 -8.05
CA ALA A 254 5.36 -13.00 -6.96
C ALA A 254 3.94 -12.71 -7.47
N GLY A 255 3.82 -12.02 -8.60
CA GLY A 255 2.56 -11.76 -9.27
C GLY A 255 1.90 -13.04 -9.79
N ILE A 256 2.66 -13.88 -10.46
CA ILE A 256 2.17 -15.19 -10.96
C ILE A 256 1.71 -16.05 -9.78
N LYS A 257 2.57 -16.24 -8.78
CA LYS A 257 2.27 -17.06 -7.60
C LYS A 257 1.04 -16.56 -6.83
N GLY A 258 0.92 -15.24 -6.67
CA GLY A 258 -0.15 -14.64 -5.88
C GLY A 258 -1.50 -14.57 -6.61
N TYR A 259 -1.52 -14.40 -7.94
CA TYR A 259 -2.75 -13.97 -8.62
C TYR A 259 -3.13 -14.78 -9.86
N TYR A 260 -2.23 -15.60 -10.43
CA TYR A 260 -2.56 -16.36 -11.62
C TYR A 260 -3.42 -17.58 -11.27
N CYS A 261 -4.73 -17.45 -11.45
CA CYS A 261 -5.71 -18.52 -11.25
C CYS A 261 -6.94 -18.33 -12.14
N PRO A 262 -7.74 -19.39 -12.39
CA PRO A 262 -8.91 -19.32 -13.26
C PRO A 262 -9.91 -18.23 -12.87
N GLN A 263 -10.16 -18.03 -11.57
CA GLN A 263 -11.10 -17.01 -11.06
C GLN A 263 -10.64 -15.60 -11.38
N ASN A 264 -9.34 -15.31 -11.26
CA ASN A 264 -8.81 -13.99 -11.58
C ASN A 264 -8.74 -13.77 -13.10
N ILE A 265 -8.52 -14.80 -13.90
CA ILE A 265 -8.62 -14.72 -15.37
C ILE A 265 -10.07 -14.37 -15.77
N GLU A 266 -11.07 -14.96 -15.14
CA GLU A 266 -12.46 -14.58 -15.36
C GLU A 266 -12.76 -13.15 -14.92
N ARG A 267 -12.21 -12.68 -13.78
CA ARG A 267 -12.32 -11.27 -13.37
C ARG A 267 -11.67 -10.34 -14.40
N LEU A 268 -10.53 -10.71 -14.96
CA LEU A 268 -9.87 -9.94 -16.02
C LEU A 268 -10.78 -9.85 -17.26
N ARG A 269 -11.37 -10.97 -17.70
CA ARG A 269 -12.32 -10.99 -18.82
C ARG A 269 -13.51 -10.05 -18.58
N ARG A 270 -14.08 -10.06 -17.36
CA ARG A 270 -15.19 -9.17 -16.99
C ARG A 270 -14.72 -7.70 -16.95
N CYS A 271 -13.52 -7.41 -16.48
CA CYS A 271 -12.93 -6.06 -16.57
C CYS A 271 -12.76 -5.60 -18.01
N GLU A 272 -12.29 -6.47 -18.92
CA GLU A 272 -12.11 -6.13 -20.33
C GLU A 272 -13.44 -5.81 -21.02
N ILE A 273 -14.52 -6.50 -20.67
CA ILE A 273 -15.87 -6.22 -21.19
C ILE A 273 -16.31 -4.84 -20.72
N LEU A 274 -16.29 -4.57 -19.42
CA LEU A 274 -16.70 -3.28 -18.86
C LEU A 274 -15.82 -2.12 -19.35
N ALA A 275 -14.53 -2.35 -19.51
CA ALA A 275 -13.60 -1.36 -20.03
C ALA A 275 -14.00 -0.94 -21.47
N ARG A 276 -14.35 -1.89 -22.33
CA ARG A 276 -14.86 -1.60 -23.67
C ARG A 276 -16.22 -0.87 -23.66
N GLU A 277 -17.15 -1.34 -22.86
CA GLU A 277 -18.49 -0.74 -22.75
C GLU A 277 -18.46 0.71 -22.25
N LYS A 278 -17.55 0.99 -21.31
CA LYS A 278 -17.41 2.32 -20.70
C LYS A 278 -16.37 3.21 -21.42
N GLY A 279 -15.64 2.68 -22.41
CA GLY A 279 -14.61 3.42 -23.13
C GLY A 279 -13.40 3.80 -22.27
N VAL A 280 -13.02 2.93 -21.31
CA VAL A 280 -11.92 3.14 -20.35
C VAL A 280 -10.92 1.98 -20.39
N LYS A 281 -9.83 2.06 -19.63
CA LYS A 281 -8.83 1.00 -19.52
C LYS A 281 -9.18 -0.03 -18.45
N VAL A 282 -8.67 -1.26 -18.58
CA VAL A 282 -8.83 -2.35 -17.60
C VAL A 282 -8.40 -1.93 -16.20
N ALA A 283 -7.26 -1.25 -16.09
CA ALA A 283 -6.76 -0.74 -14.81
C ALA A 283 -7.73 0.25 -14.15
N GLN A 284 -8.41 1.07 -14.92
CA GLN A 284 -9.41 2.01 -14.41
C GLN A 284 -10.63 1.28 -13.83
N VAL A 285 -11.10 0.21 -14.47
CA VAL A 285 -12.20 -0.61 -13.93
C VAL A 285 -11.78 -1.28 -12.60
N ALA A 286 -10.59 -1.86 -12.56
CA ALA A 286 -10.09 -2.53 -11.35
C ALA A 286 -9.89 -1.56 -10.17
N LEU A 287 -9.38 -0.35 -10.42
CA LEU A 287 -9.27 0.69 -9.39
C LEU A 287 -10.62 1.27 -9.00
N ALA A 288 -11.54 1.49 -9.94
CA ALA A 288 -12.89 1.96 -9.65
C ALA A 288 -13.64 0.96 -8.76
N TRP A 289 -13.42 -0.35 -8.95
CA TRP A 289 -13.95 -1.36 -8.05
C TRP A 289 -13.42 -1.20 -6.61
N ILE A 290 -12.12 -0.91 -6.43
CA ILE A 290 -11.56 -0.62 -5.09
C ILE A 290 -12.25 0.60 -4.50
N PHE A 291 -12.34 1.70 -5.24
CA PHE A 291 -12.94 2.94 -4.74
C PHE A 291 -14.45 2.87 -4.50
N SER A 292 -15.12 1.83 -4.99
CA SER A 292 -16.55 1.58 -4.74
C SER A 292 -16.83 0.81 -3.44
N GLN A 293 -15.81 0.33 -2.75
CA GLN A 293 -15.99 -0.44 -1.50
C GLN A 293 -16.34 0.48 -0.33
N ASP A 294 -17.18 -0.02 0.58
CA ASP A 294 -17.65 0.70 1.76
C ASP A 294 -16.63 0.59 2.91
N MET A 295 -15.45 1.20 2.71
CA MET A 295 -14.37 1.29 3.70
C MET A 295 -13.64 2.63 3.53
N SER A 296 -13.02 3.14 4.58
CA SER A 296 -12.03 4.20 4.46
C SER A 296 -10.78 3.64 3.75
N LEU A 297 -10.57 3.99 2.48
CA LEU A 297 -9.68 3.24 1.60
C LEU A 297 -8.83 4.13 0.71
N CYS A 298 -7.54 3.83 0.68
CA CYS A 298 -6.55 4.34 -0.27
C CYS A 298 -5.99 3.20 -1.11
N ALA A 299 -5.88 3.38 -2.43
CA ALA A 299 -5.28 2.42 -3.34
C ALA A 299 -3.80 2.75 -3.59
N LEU A 300 -2.91 1.80 -3.34
CA LEU A 300 -1.50 1.91 -3.66
C LEU A 300 -1.26 1.48 -5.10
N SER A 301 -0.67 2.34 -5.91
CA SER A 301 -0.22 1.99 -7.25
C SER A 301 1.12 2.64 -7.57
N SER A 302 1.85 2.03 -8.51
CA SER A 302 3.21 2.45 -8.88
C SER A 302 3.30 2.73 -10.39
N PRO A 303 2.54 3.71 -10.91
CA PRO A 303 2.60 4.09 -12.31
C PRO A 303 3.98 4.68 -12.64
N VAL A 304 4.50 4.37 -13.82
CA VAL A 304 5.85 4.79 -14.26
C VAL A 304 5.81 5.75 -15.46
N THR A 305 4.62 6.00 -16.03
CA THR A 305 4.39 6.96 -17.11
C THR A 305 3.33 7.99 -16.71
N LYS A 306 3.41 9.16 -17.33
CA LYS A 306 2.43 10.22 -17.13
C LYS A 306 1.00 9.75 -17.46
N GLU A 307 0.83 8.99 -18.53
CA GLU A 307 -0.46 8.43 -18.95
C GLU A 307 -1.04 7.53 -17.84
N GLN A 308 -0.27 6.56 -17.33
CA GLN A 308 -0.71 5.69 -16.25
C GLN A 308 -1.11 6.45 -14.97
N ILE A 309 -0.40 7.56 -14.66
CA ILE A 309 -0.73 8.39 -13.50
C ILE A 309 -2.14 8.99 -13.66
N TYR A 310 -2.42 9.60 -14.82
CA TYR A 310 -3.72 10.23 -15.07
C TYR A 310 -4.85 9.21 -15.21
N ASP A 311 -4.63 8.08 -15.89
CA ASP A 311 -5.60 6.98 -15.97
C ASP A 311 -6.02 6.48 -14.59
N ASN A 312 -5.04 6.30 -13.69
CA ASN A 312 -5.31 5.84 -12.33
C ASN A 312 -6.09 6.89 -11.51
N ILE A 313 -5.85 8.19 -11.75
CA ILE A 313 -6.60 9.27 -11.12
C ILE A 313 -8.04 9.29 -11.64
N GLU A 314 -8.24 9.16 -12.94
CA GLU A 314 -9.56 9.14 -13.57
C GLU A 314 -10.42 7.95 -13.11
N ALA A 315 -9.79 6.84 -12.71
CA ALA A 315 -10.49 5.70 -12.14
C ALA A 315 -11.38 6.05 -10.92
N MET A 316 -11.05 7.10 -10.17
CA MET A 316 -11.86 7.56 -9.04
C MET A 316 -13.20 8.18 -9.45
N GLU A 317 -13.29 8.68 -10.67
CA GLU A 317 -14.54 9.27 -11.23
C GLU A 317 -15.41 8.22 -11.93
N LEU A 318 -14.84 7.05 -12.23
CA LEU A 318 -15.57 5.94 -12.86
C LEU A 318 -16.53 5.31 -11.85
N LYS A 319 -17.83 5.45 -12.11
CA LYS A 319 -18.86 4.85 -11.26
C LYS A 319 -19.20 3.45 -11.77
N LEU A 320 -19.13 2.49 -10.88
CA LEU A 320 -19.64 1.14 -11.08
C LEU A 320 -20.98 1.01 -10.35
N SER A 321 -21.97 0.41 -11.01
CA SER A 321 -23.24 0.07 -10.38
C SER A 321 -23.04 -1.09 -9.38
N PHE A 322 -24.00 -1.28 -8.50
CA PHE A 322 -24.01 -2.41 -7.57
C PHE A 322 -23.92 -3.76 -8.31
N ASP A 323 -24.65 -3.90 -9.42
CA ASP A 323 -24.66 -5.12 -10.22
C ASP A 323 -23.30 -5.35 -10.93
N GLU A 324 -22.66 -4.29 -11.43
CA GLU A 324 -21.31 -4.38 -12.01
C GLU A 324 -20.26 -4.81 -10.96
N VAL A 325 -20.36 -4.27 -9.74
CA VAL A 325 -19.48 -4.67 -8.63
C VAL A 325 -19.69 -6.14 -8.25
N LYS A 326 -20.95 -6.59 -8.15
CA LYS A 326 -21.29 -8.00 -7.92
C LYS A 326 -20.73 -8.89 -9.02
N TRP A 327 -20.97 -8.51 -10.26
CA TRP A 327 -20.51 -9.24 -11.43
C TRP A 327 -18.98 -9.37 -11.44
N LEU A 328 -18.24 -8.30 -11.20
CA LEU A 328 -16.79 -8.35 -11.06
C LEU A 328 -16.33 -9.27 -9.91
N ASN A 329 -17.10 -9.39 -8.85
CA ASN A 329 -16.85 -10.31 -7.74
C ASN A 329 -17.17 -11.78 -8.06
N LEU A 330 -17.60 -12.10 -9.29
CA LEU A 330 -18.06 -13.42 -9.71
C LEU A 330 -19.33 -13.90 -8.94
N VAL A 331 -20.16 -12.96 -8.53
CA VAL A 331 -21.48 -13.22 -7.94
C VAL A 331 -22.50 -12.94 -9.03
N ASP A 332 -23.14 -13.98 -9.52
CA ASP A 332 -24.17 -13.91 -10.58
C ASP A 332 -25.54 -13.58 -10.00
#